data_561b7a9f8647f8bbd3ecdc26ed77ab58
#
_entry.id   561b7a9f8647f8bbd3ecdc26ed77ab58
#
_cell.length_a   1.000
_cell.length_b   1.000
_cell.length_c   1.000
_cell.angle_alpha   90.00
_cell.angle_beta   90.00
_cell.angle_gamma   90.00
#
_symmetry.space_group_name_H-M   'P 1'
#
loop_
_entity.id
_entity.type
_entity.pdbx_description
1 polymer ?
#
loop_
_entity_poly.entity_id
_entity_poly.type
_entity_poly.pdbx_seq_one_letter_code
_entity_poly.pdbx_strand_id
1 'polypeptide(L)'
;MIRFFVTIVAVLIAPFVFAADPEPLPSWSDTGAKQAIVQFVGKVTTEGSPDFVPVAERIAVFDNDGTLWAEQPLYFQALFAFDRVKQLAAQHPQWKTTEPFASVLRGNMKGALAGGEHALLELVMATHAGMTTEEFDKIVKDWIATARHPTTKQLYTDMVY
;
A
#
# COMPACT_ATOMS: atom_id res chain seq x y z
N MET A 1 -78.08 -11.60 -11.11
CA MET A 1 -76.80 -11.48 -11.85
C MET A 1 -75.67 -11.22 -10.83
N ILE A 2 -74.96 -12.22 -10.48
CA ILE A 2 -73.81 -12.13 -9.50
C ILE A 2 -72.56 -11.99 -10.31
N ARG A 3 -71.84 -10.84 -10.15
CA ARG A 3 -70.54 -10.58 -10.78
C ARG A 3 -69.43 -11.04 -9.85
N PHE A 4 -68.68 -12.09 -10.22
CA PHE A 4 -67.44 -12.50 -9.58
C PHE A 4 -66.31 -11.61 -10.04
N PHE A 5 -65.68 -10.88 -9.11
CA PHE A 5 -64.39 -10.21 -9.34
C PHE A 5 -63.26 -11.23 -9.01
N VAL A 6 -62.50 -11.60 -10.03
CA VAL A 6 -61.27 -12.37 -9.84
C VAL A 6 -60.12 -11.38 -9.65
N THR A 7 -59.58 -11.32 -8.44
CA THR A 7 -58.40 -10.51 -8.14
C THR A 7 -57.14 -11.34 -8.43
N ILE A 8 -56.44 -10.99 -9.49
CA ILE A 8 -55.12 -11.63 -9.80
C ILE A 8 -54.07 -10.94 -8.93
N VAL A 9 -53.51 -11.68 -7.97
CA VAL A 9 -52.34 -11.23 -7.19
C VAL A 9 -51.08 -11.61 -7.98
N ALA A 10 -50.43 -10.60 -8.60
CA ALA A 10 -49.12 -10.79 -9.24
C ALA A 10 -48.03 -10.80 -8.17
N VAL A 11 -47.46 -11.96 -7.88
CA VAL A 11 -46.27 -12.08 -7.02
C VAL A 11 -45.07 -11.69 -7.85
N LEU A 12 -44.51 -10.52 -7.58
CA LEU A 12 -43.22 -10.06 -8.12
C LEU A 12 -42.09 -10.82 -7.40
N ILE A 13 -41.56 -11.85 -8.05
CA ILE A 13 -40.34 -12.52 -7.63
C ILE A 13 -39.17 -11.64 -8.08
N ALA A 14 -38.64 -10.83 -7.19
CA ALA A 14 -37.40 -10.11 -7.43
C ALA A 14 -36.23 -11.14 -7.51
N PRO A 15 -35.41 -11.13 -8.58
CA PRO A 15 -34.22 -11.98 -8.60
C PRO A 15 -33.26 -11.53 -7.52
N PHE A 16 -32.91 -12.43 -6.61
CA PHE A 16 -31.77 -12.25 -5.71
C PHE A 16 -30.51 -12.29 -6.56
N VAL A 17 -29.94 -11.11 -6.85
CA VAL A 17 -28.60 -11.00 -7.41
C VAL A 17 -27.64 -11.30 -6.27
N PHE A 18 -27.08 -12.50 -6.21
CA PHE A 18 -25.92 -12.79 -5.39
C PHE A 18 -24.78 -11.96 -5.97
N ALA A 19 -24.28 -11.01 -5.20
CA ALA A 19 -23.03 -10.34 -5.52
C ALA A 19 -21.97 -11.46 -5.52
N ALA A 20 -21.32 -11.69 -6.67
CA ALA A 20 -20.15 -12.55 -6.72
C ALA A 20 -19.09 -11.98 -5.79
N ASP A 21 -18.42 -12.84 -5.04
CA ASP A 21 -17.27 -12.40 -4.25
C ASP A 21 -16.28 -11.68 -5.16
N PRO A 22 -15.69 -10.57 -4.70
CA PRO A 22 -14.76 -9.82 -5.52
C PRO A 22 -13.60 -10.75 -5.91
N GLU A 23 -13.19 -10.67 -7.18
CA GLU A 23 -12.08 -11.47 -7.69
C GLU A 23 -10.83 -11.22 -6.83
N PRO A 24 -10.17 -12.28 -6.30
CA PRO A 24 -8.94 -12.14 -5.54
C PRO A 24 -7.81 -11.63 -6.44
N LEU A 25 -7.00 -10.69 -5.93
CA LEU A 25 -5.87 -10.07 -6.63
C LEU A 25 -6.29 -9.47 -8.01
N PRO A 26 -7.24 -8.52 -8.05
CA PRO A 26 -7.83 -8.04 -9.30
C PRO A 26 -6.84 -7.29 -10.20
N SER A 27 -5.75 -6.75 -9.63
CA SER A 27 -4.68 -6.07 -10.35
C SER A 27 -3.63 -7.02 -10.97
N TRP A 28 -3.67 -8.31 -10.61
CA TRP A 28 -2.73 -9.29 -11.10
C TRP A 28 -3.20 -9.91 -12.42
N SER A 29 -2.30 -10.10 -13.35
CA SER A 29 -2.57 -10.92 -14.56
C SER A 29 -2.86 -12.36 -14.15
N ASP A 30 -3.72 -13.03 -14.89
CA ASP A 30 -4.05 -14.44 -14.64
C ASP A 30 -2.89 -15.37 -15.03
N THR A 31 -2.00 -15.57 -14.08
CA THR A 31 -0.77 -16.37 -14.22
C THR A 31 -0.80 -17.57 -13.28
N GLY A 32 0.08 -18.55 -13.51
CA GLY A 32 0.25 -19.68 -12.60
C GLY A 32 0.60 -19.26 -11.18
N ALA A 33 1.32 -18.14 -10.99
CA ALA A 33 1.65 -17.60 -9.67
C ALA A 33 0.39 -17.09 -8.95
N LYS A 34 -0.47 -16.30 -9.61
CA LYS A 34 -1.76 -15.86 -9.06
C LYS A 34 -2.61 -17.05 -8.64
N GLN A 35 -2.75 -18.02 -9.56
CA GLN A 35 -3.55 -19.21 -9.31
C GLN A 35 -3.03 -20.03 -8.13
N ALA A 36 -1.71 -20.21 -8.00
CA ALA A 36 -1.10 -20.92 -6.89
C ALA A 36 -1.38 -20.24 -5.53
N ILE A 37 -1.27 -18.92 -5.47
CA ILE A 37 -1.57 -18.15 -4.25
C ILE A 37 -3.05 -18.28 -3.87
N VAL A 38 -3.96 -18.08 -4.83
CA VAL A 38 -5.41 -18.18 -4.58
C VAL A 38 -5.81 -19.58 -4.13
N GLN A 39 -5.26 -20.63 -4.77
CA GLN A 39 -5.51 -22.01 -4.38
C GLN A 39 -4.95 -22.32 -2.99
N PHE A 40 -3.74 -21.87 -2.68
CA PHE A 40 -3.15 -22.06 -1.35
C PHE A 40 -4.01 -21.39 -0.27
N VAL A 41 -4.36 -20.11 -0.45
CA VAL A 41 -5.23 -19.41 0.49
C VAL A 41 -6.56 -20.15 0.65
N GLY A 42 -7.20 -20.57 -0.43
CA GLY A 42 -8.43 -21.34 -0.39
C GLY A 42 -8.31 -22.63 0.44
N LYS A 43 -7.23 -23.39 0.24
CA LYS A 43 -6.98 -24.64 1.01
C LYS A 43 -6.83 -24.39 2.50
N VAL A 44 -6.04 -23.38 2.91
CA VAL A 44 -5.75 -23.13 4.33
C VAL A 44 -6.88 -22.40 5.05
N THR A 45 -7.82 -21.80 4.31
CA THR A 45 -8.94 -21.04 4.92
C THR A 45 -10.29 -21.74 4.88
N THR A 46 -10.46 -22.77 4.05
CA THR A 46 -11.74 -23.50 3.93
C THR A 46 -11.87 -24.54 5.04
N GLU A 47 -12.90 -24.42 5.87
CA GLU A 47 -13.21 -25.42 6.89
C GLU A 47 -13.46 -26.81 6.26
N GLY A 48 -12.88 -27.83 6.89
CA GLY A 48 -12.95 -29.22 6.39
C GLY A 48 -11.90 -29.55 5.33
N SER A 49 -11.10 -28.60 4.87
CA SER A 49 -9.91 -28.89 4.07
C SER A 49 -8.86 -29.63 4.92
N PRO A 50 -8.13 -30.62 4.35
CA PRO A 50 -7.03 -31.28 5.06
C PRO A 50 -5.88 -30.32 5.43
N ASP A 51 -5.78 -29.19 4.72
CA ASP A 51 -4.76 -28.17 4.92
C ASP A 51 -5.30 -26.98 5.75
N PHE A 52 -6.51 -27.08 6.32
CA PHE A 52 -7.13 -25.98 7.07
C PHE A 52 -6.30 -25.53 8.25
N VAL A 53 -6.08 -24.21 8.34
CA VAL A 53 -5.39 -23.55 9.45
C VAL A 53 -6.40 -22.72 10.25
N PRO A 54 -6.53 -22.92 11.57
CA PRO A 54 -7.37 -22.09 12.42
C PRO A 54 -6.97 -20.60 12.36
N VAL A 55 -7.95 -19.71 12.43
CA VAL A 55 -7.71 -18.25 12.29
C VAL A 55 -6.60 -17.74 13.22
N ALA A 56 -6.56 -18.22 14.48
CA ALA A 56 -5.55 -17.82 15.47
C ALA A 56 -4.11 -18.27 15.10
N GLU A 57 -3.96 -19.22 14.18
CA GLU A 57 -2.66 -19.78 13.76
C GLU A 57 -2.23 -19.25 12.38
N ARG A 58 -3.08 -18.43 11.73
CA ARG A 58 -2.77 -17.87 10.40
C ARG A 58 -1.78 -16.73 10.52
N ILE A 59 -0.56 -16.97 10.09
CA ILE A 59 0.50 -15.95 10.02
C ILE A 59 1.03 -15.92 8.59
N ALA A 60 1.06 -14.73 7.98
CA ALA A 60 1.70 -14.49 6.70
C ALA A 60 2.85 -13.50 6.88
N VAL A 61 4.00 -13.82 6.30
CA VAL A 61 5.19 -12.96 6.34
C VAL A 61 5.55 -12.61 4.90
N PHE A 62 5.77 -11.32 4.66
CA PHE A 62 6.14 -10.79 3.35
C PHE A 62 7.44 -10.01 3.48
N ASP A 63 8.30 -10.13 2.48
CA ASP A 63 9.34 -9.14 2.23
C ASP A 63 8.67 -7.86 1.69
N ASN A 64 9.34 -6.73 1.84
CA ASN A 64 8.76 -5.44 1.46
C ASN A 64 9.29 -4.97 0.10
N ASP A 65 10.61 -4.67 0.06
CA ASP A 65 11.22 -4.04 -1.11
C ASP A 65 11.37 -5.04 -2.26
N GLY A 66 10.73 -4.76 -3.38
CA GLY A 66 10.66 -5.66 -4.53
C GLY A 66 9.64 -6.80 -4.39
N THR A 67 8.83 -6.81 -3.32
CA THR A 67 7.77 -7.80 -3.09
C THR A 67 6.41 -7.12 -2.94
N LEU A 68 6.27 -6.20 -1.99
CA LEU A 68 5.02 -5.45 -1.78
C LEU A 68 5.00 -4.14 -2.56
N TRP A 69 6.17 -3.60 -2.90
CA TRP A 69 6.33 -2.39 -3.69
C TRP A 69 7.66 -2.37 -4.44
N ALA A 70 7.75 -1.49 -5.47
CA ALA A 70 8.94 -1.34 -6.29
C ALA A 70 10.11 -0.73 -5.50
N GLU A 71 11.30 -1.36 -5.59
CA GLU A 71 12.54 -0.91 -4.96
C GLU A 71 13.35 0.07 -5.83
N GLN A 72 12.98 0.25 -7.10
CA GLN A 72 13.68 1.12 -8.04
C GLN A 72 12.97 2.47 -8.20
N PRO A 73 13.68 3.58 -8.39
CA PRO A 73 15.16 3.72 -8.48
C PRO A 73 15.84 3.75 -7.10
N LEU A 74 15.07 3.77 -6.03
CA LEU A 74 15.51 3.81 -4.64
C LEU A 74 14.38 3.27 -3.77
N TYR A 75 14.74 2.67 -2.63
CA TYR A 75 13.76 2.24 -1.64
C TYR A 75 12.80 3.36 -1.27
N PHE A 76 11.55 3.05 -1.26
CA PHE A 76 10.51 4.05 -1.15
C PHE A 76 10.50 4.75 0.24
N GLN A 77 11.02 4.10 1.29
CA GLN A 77 11.26 4.75 2.58
C GLN A 77 12.25 5.93 2.46
N ALA A 78 13.30 5.79 1.64
CA ALA A 78 14.22 6.89 1.40
C ALA A 78 13.57 8.04 0.61
N LEU A 79 12.70 7.71 -0.35
CA LEU A 79 11.91 8.71 -1.08
C LEU A 79 10.92 9.44 -0.16
N PHE A 80 10.28 8.72 0.77
CA PHE A 80 9.47 9.29 1.82
C PHE A 80 10.28 10.28 2.68
N ALA A 81 11.46 9.87 3.17
CA ALA A 81 12.32 10.72 3.97
C ALA A 81 12.74 11.99 3.19
N PHE A 82 13.05 11.88 1.90
CA PHE A 82 13.38 13.03 1.06
C PHE A 82 12.21 14.01 0.92
N ASP A 83 11.00 13.52 0.75
CA ASP A 83 9.82 14.38 0.67
C ASP A 83 9.49 15.02 2.02
N ARG A 84 9.71 14.31 3.13
CA ARG A 84 9.60 14.86 4.48
C ARG A 84 10.60 16.00 4.73
N VAL A 85 11.86 15.84 4.29
CA VAL A 85 12.87 16.91 4.36
C VAL A 85 12.38 18.16 3.63
N LYS A 86 11.84 18.02 2.42
CA LYS A 86 11.28 19.15 1.68
C LYS A 86 10.13 19.85 2.41
N GLN A 87 9.22 19.06 3.00
CA GLN A 87 8.07 19.58 3.77
C GLN A 87 8.51 20.33 5.02
N LEU A 88 9.54 19.86 5.71
CA LEU A 88 10.05 20.44 6.95
C LEU A 88 11.07 21.55 6.73
N ALA A 89 11.54 21.76 5.51
CA ALA A 89 12.63 22.71 5.18
C ALA A 89 12.38 24.14 5.63
N ALA A 90 11.12 24.59 5.67
CA ALA A 90 10.76 25.92 6.15
C ALA A 90 11.04 26.09 7.66
N GLN A 91 10.96 25.00 8.44
CA GLN A 91 11.21 24.98 9.88
C GLN A 91 12.71 24.78 10.19
N HIS A 92 13.50 24.38 9.19
CA HIS A 92 14.93 24.08 9.32
C HIS A 92 15.76 24.83 8.26
N PRO A 93 15.88 26.16 8.34
CA PRO A 93 16.57 26.97 7.32
C PRO A 93 18.04 26.57 7.11
N GLN A 94 18.71 26.01 8.12
CA GLN A 94 20.07 25.50 8.05
C GLN A 94 20.24 24.32 7.09
N TRP A 95 19.16 23.57 6.79
CA TRP A 95 19.23 22.45 5.87
C TRP A 95 19.57 22.86 4.43
N LYS A 96 19.41 24.11 4.08
CA LYS A 96 19.79 24.62 2.76
C LYS A 96 21.30 24.56 2.50
N THR A 97 22.11 24.52 3.55
CA THR A 97 23.58 24.55 3.48
C THR A 97 24.25 23.34 4.15
N THR A 98 23.50 22.50 4.86
CA THR A 98 24.02 21.36 5.59
C THR A 98 23.72 20.07 4.83
N GLU A 99 24.75 19.28 4.52
CA GLU A 99 24.55 17.92 3.96
C GLU A 99 24.12 16.95 5.07
N PRO A 100 23.28 15.95 4.76
CA PRO A 100 22.76 15.54 3.42
C PRO A 100 21.53 16.33 2.97
N PHE A 101 20.94 17.16 3.82
CA PHE A 101 19.67 17.87 3.56
C PHE A 101 19.76 18.81 2.35
N ALA A 102 20.87 19.53 2.23
CA ALA A 102 21.08 20.46 1.11
C ALA A 102 21.02 19.73 -0.25
N SER A 103 21.57 18.53 -0.32
CA SER A 103 21.48 17.70 -1.51
C SER A 103 20.05 17.21 -1.79
N VAL A 104 19.30 16.82 -0.76
CA VAL A 104 17.88 16.48 -0.89
C VAL A 104 17.08 17.66 -1.45
N LEU A 105 17.27 18.85 -0.89
CA LEU A 105 16.55 20.07 -1.30
C LEU A 105 16.88 20.49 -2.75
N ARG A 106 18.09 20.19 -3.23
CA ARG A 106 18.48 20.39 -4.63
C ARG A 106 18.06 19.27 -5.57
N GLY A 107 17.41 18.22 -5.07
CA GLY A 107 17.02 17.04 -5.87
C GLY A 107 18.20 16.13 -6.25
N ASN A 108 19.33 16.28 -5.60
CA ASN A 108 20.53 15.46 -5.84
C ASN A 108 20.54 14.21 -4.93
N MET A 109 19.82 13.16 -5.34
CA MET A 109 19.75 11.91 -4.57
C MET A 109 21.13 11.27 -4.33
N LYS A 110 22.00 11.30 -5.33
CA LYS A 110 23.37 10.75 -5.21
C LYS A 110 24.18 11.51 -4.16
N GLY A 111 24.08 12.83 -4.15
CA GLY A 111 24.75 13.66 -3.14
C GLY A 111 24.17 13.44 -1.75
N ALA A 112 22.86 13.30 -1.63
CA ALA A 112 22.20 13.05 -0.35
C ALA A 112 22.65 11.72 0.30
N LEU A 113 23.00 10.73 -0.50
CA LEU A 113 23.46 9.41 -0.04
C LEU A 113 24.99 9.25 -0.06
N ALA A 114 25.76 10.28 -0.44
CA ALA A 114 27.21 10.21 -0.55
C ALA A 114 27.93 9.88 0.78
N GLY A 115 27.32 10.26 1.91
CA GLY A 115 27.80 9.92 3.26
C GLY A 115 27.45 8.49 3.72
N GLY A 116 26.87 7.66 2.84
CA GLY A 116 26.51 6.28 3.14
C GLY A 116 25.48 6.15 4.26
N GLU A 117 25.68 5.16 5.13
CA GLU A 117 24.76 4.86 6.23
C GLU A 117 24.55 6.04 7.19
N HIS A 118 25.60 6.81 7.46
CA HIS A 118 25.52 7.98 8.34
C HIS A 118 24.55 9.04 7.78
N ALA A 119 24.65 9.37 6.50
CA ALA A 119 23.77 10.31 5.87
C ALA A 119 22.31 9.83 5.84
N LEU A 120 22.12 8.53 5.60
CA LEU A 120 20.78 7.92 5.65
C LEU A 120 20.20 7.99 7.06
N LEU A 121 20.98 7.69 8.09
CA LEU A 121 20.56 7.76 9.49
C LEU A 121 20.17 9.20 9.88
N GLU A 122 20.95 10.20 9.48
CA GLU A 122 20.60 11.61 9.74
C GLU A 122 19.27 12.00 9.10
N LEU A 123 19.03 11.60 7.85
CA LEU A 123 17.77 11.84 7.16
C LEU A 123 16.58 11.16 7.86
N VAL A 124 16.74 9.89 8.25
CA VAL A 124 15.71 9.14 8.96
C VAL A 124 15.44 9.78 10.32
N MET A 125 16.45 10.06 11.11
CA MET A 125 16.27 10.68 12.43
C MET A 125 15.58 12.03 12.35
N ALA A 126 15.95 12.88 11.40
CA ALA A 126 15.34 14.20 11.22
C ALA A 126 13.87 14.15 10.76
N THR A 127 13.44 13.05 10.15
CA THR A 127 12.11 12.94 9.56
C THR A 127 11.16 12.01 10.33
N HIS A 128 11.68 11.18 11.24
CA HIS A 128 10.91 10.17 11.98
C HIS A 128 10.91 10.42 13.50
N ALA A 129 11.92 11.11 14.05
CA ALA A 129 11.99 11.33 15.49
C ALA A 129 11.09 12.50 15.96
N GLY A 130 10.75 12.47 17.27
CA GLY A 130 10.05 13.56 17.93
C GLY A 130 8.54 13.56 17.76
N MET A 131 7.95 12.47 17.28
CA MET A 131 6.50 12.30 17.14
C MET A 131 6.03 10.96 17.73
N THR A 132 4.75 10.83 18.01
CA THR A 132 4.14 9.57 18.44
C THR A 132 3.98 8.61 17.27
N THR A 133 3.72 7.34 17.57
CA THR A 133 3.45 6.32 16.56
C THR A 133 2.20 6.67 15.73
N GLU A 134 1.18 7.22 16.39
CA GLU A 134 -0.09 7.63 15.75
C GLU A 134 0.12 8.81 14.80
N GLU A 135 0.93 9.79 15.20
CA GLU A 135 1.30 10.92 14.33
C GLU A 135 2.08 10.45 13.11
N PHE A 136 3.05 9.56 13.32
CA PHE A 136 3.83 8.99 12.23
C PHE A 136 2.96 8.17 11.27
N ASP A 137 2.10 7.30 11.79
CA ASP A 137 1.15 6.49 10.99
C ASP A 137 0.27 7.38 10.08
N LYS A 138 -0.26 8.47 10.66
CA LYS A 138 -1.04 9.44 9.88
C LYS A 138 -0.23 10.07 8.75
N ILE A 139 1.00 10.51 9.03
CA ILE A 139 1.88 11.12 8.03
C ILE A 139 2.20 10.15 6.90
N VAL A 140 2.49 8.90 7.22
CA VAL A 140 2.76 7.86 6.23
C VAL A 140 1.54 7.59 5.36
N LYS A 141 0.36 7.45 5.95
CA LYS A 141 -0.91 7.23 5.23
C LYS A 141 -1.24 8.39 4.29
N ASP A 142 -1.11 9.62 4.77
CA ASP A 142 -1.35 10.82 3.97
C ASP A 142 -0.37 10.92 2.79
N TRP A 143 0.88 10.55 3.01
CA TRP A 143 1.91 10.57 1.97
C TRP A 143 1.66 9.48 0.92
N ILE A 144 1.49 8.22 1.33
CA ILE A 144 1.35 7.09 0.40
C ILE A 144 0.09 7.23 -0.49
N ALA A 145 -0.96 7.85 0.03
CA ALA A 145 -2.20 8.09 -0.73
C ALA A 145 -2.00 8.98 -1.96
N THR A 146 -0.96 9.81 -1.98
CA THR A 146 -0.74 10.81 -3.04
C THR A 146 0.64 10.76 -3.67
N ALA A 147 1.60 10.08 -3.04
CA ALA A 147 2.98 10.03 -3.49
C ALA A 147 3.12 9.30 -4.82
N ARG A 148 3.99 9.84 -5.68
CA ARG A 148 4.21 9.32 -7.02
C ARG A 148 5.65 8.97 -7.25
N HIS A 149 5.86 7.86 -7.93
CA HIS A 149 7.18 7.41 -8.34
C HIS A 149 7.88 8.50 -9.19
N PRO A 150 9.14 8.83 -8.89
CA PRO A 150 9.82 9.98 -9.50
C PRO A 150 10.02 9.87 -11.01
N THR A 151 10.09 8.65 -11.55
CA THR A 151 10.29 8.38 -12.98
C THR A 151 8.97 8.14 -13.71
N THR A 152 8.17 7.17 -13.25
CA THR A 152 6.93 6.75 -13.96
C THR A 152 5.75 7.68 -13.71
N LYS A 153 5.79 8.47 -12.63
CA LYS A 153 4.70 9.34 -12.16
C LYS A 153 3.43 8.61 -11.71
N GLN A 154 3.45 7.30 -11.68
CA GLN A 154 2.37 6.48 -11.11
C GLN A 154 2.31 6.65 -9.59
N LEU A 155 1.14 6.48 -8.99
CA LEU A 155 1.04 6.35 -7.54
C LEU A 155 1.82 5.11 -7.08
N TYR A 156 2.45 5.19 -5.92
CA TYR A 156 3.12 4.00 -5.38
C TYR A 156 2.15 2.86 -5.12
N THR A 157 0.91 3.17 -4.75
CA THR A 157 -0.17 2.19 -4.57
C THR A 157 -0.59 1.46 -5.84
N ASP A 158 -0.24 2.00 -7.01
CA ASP A 158 -0.52 1.38 -8.32
C ASP A 158 0.69 0.61 -8.87
N MET A 159 1.81 0.62 -8.15
CA MET A 159 3.07 -0.03 -8.55
C MET A 159 3.24 -1.34 -7.76
N VAL A 160 2.61 -2.39 -8.28
CA VAL A 160 2.71 -3.75 -7.75
C VAL A 160 3.46 -4.65 -8.72
N TYR A 161 4.08 -5.72 -8.23
CA TYR A 161 4.75 -6.74 -9.03
C TYR A 161 3.77 -7.81 -9.49
#